data_cf145efb2c2ce8827abe2126f9935cf5
#
_entry.id   cf145efb2c2ce8827abe2126f9935cf5
#
_cell.length_a   1.000
_cell.length_b   1.000
_cell.length_c   1.000
_cell.angle_alpha   90.00
_cell.angle_beta   90.00
_cell.angle_gamma   90.00
#
_symmetry.space_group_name_H-M   'P 1'
#
loop_
_entity.id
_entity.type
_entity.pdbx_description
1 polymer ?
#
loop_
_entity_poly.entity_id
_entity_poly.type
_entity_poly.pdbx_seq_one_letter_code
_entity_poly.pdbx_strand_id
1 'polypeptide(L)'
;MAKKVGLIGLGAIGQPLAANMIAKGIEVHGYRRSAMDAFVAAGGKPAASPKALGESCDIVCTVLPSEHDVEAVLFGENGVLASGRKGLPIVDLSTLPIPDKDSIRAKVEAAGCELMDSPISGVPQMVANRAGIIFASGSKAVFDANKDVFDAMTDKAFYLGEFGTGTKMKFVANTLVSIHILAAAEALALGVKAGLDRDLMVKVLSPSAGSSLQFQVRAPLMMNKQYEPVLAPTSLMSKDIPQFLQFADDLGCPTPLLHVAAEYYTRALETPWAEKDVASIIELVAEDNKMKL
;
A
#
# COMPACT_ATOMS: atom_id res chain seq x y z
N MET A 1 1.68 -25.70 17.67
CA MET A 1 1.32 -24.44 18.36
C MET A 1 0.96 -23.42 17.30
N ALA A 2 0.01 -22.52 17.57
CA ALA A 2 -0.28 -21.42 16.65
C ALA A 2 0.95 -20.53 16.50
N LYS A 3 1.27 -20.08 15.27
CA LYS A 3 2.37 -19.14 15.04
C LYS A 3 2.11 -17.82 15.73
N LYS A 4 3.17 -17.22 16.26
CA LYS A 4 3.19 -15.85 16.81
C LYS A 4 3.73 -14.91 15.74
N VAL A 5 2.90 -13.98 15.31
CA VAL A 5 3.26 -12.98 14.28
C VAL A 5 3.46 -11.62 14.94
N GLY A 6 4.64 -11.05 14.75
CA GLY A 6 4.90 -9.66 15.08
C GLY A 6 4.42 -8.76 13.94
N LEU A 7 3.68 -7.69 14.24
CA LEU A 7 3.27 -6.69 13.24
C LEU A 7 3.66 -5.29 13.70
N ILE A 8 4.50 -4.64 12.92
CA ILE A 8 4.95 -3.26 13.15
C ILE A 8 4.29 -2.34 12.12
N GLY A 9 3.60 -1.30 12.60
CA GLY A 9 2.84 -0.39 11.76
C GLY A 9 1.35 -0.72 11.75
N LEU A 10 0.65 -0.37 12.84
CA LEU A 10 -0.80 -0.55 13.01
C LEU A 10 -1.58 0.70 12.54
N GLY A 11 -1.28 1.14 11.31
CA GLY A 11 -1.98 2.22 10.61
C GLY A 11 -3.18 1.71 9.80
N ALA A 12 -3.57 2.49 8.77
CA ALA A 12 -4.73 2.21 7.92
C ALA A 12 -4.69 0.83 7.24
N ILE A 13 -3.50 0.31 6.94
CA ILE A 13 -3.29 -1.02 6.33
C ILE A 13 -2.99 -2.08 7.40
N GLY A 14 -2.12 -1.79 8.35
CA GLY A 14 -1.69 -2.79 9.34
C GLY A 14 -2.80 -3.21 10.31
N GLN A 15 -3.69 -2.29 10.69
CA GLN A 15 -4.80 -2.61 11.57
C GLN A 15 -5.76 -3.66 10.96
N PRO A 16 -6.26 -3.52 9.72
CA PRO A 16 -7.07 -4.57 9.10
C PRO A 16 -6.29 -5.86 8.83
N LEU A 17 -4.98 -5.81 8.52
CA LEU A 17 -4.16 -7.03 8.41
C LEU A 17 -4.11 -7.79 9.72
N ALA A 18 -3.90 -7.09 10.85
CA ALA A 18 -3.93 -7.70 12.18
C ALA A 18 -5.26 -8.36 12.47
N ALA A 19 -6.37 -7.65 12.22
CA ALA A 19 -7.72 -8.17 12.44
C ALA A 19 -7.98 -9.45 11.60
N ASN A 20 -7.55 -9.47 10.34
CA ASN A 20 -7.67 -10.64 9.47
C ASN A 20 -6.92 -11.85 10.03
N MET A 21 -5.67 -11.65 10.48
CA MET A 21 -4.84 -12.72 11.05
C MET A 21 -5.44 -13.24 12.37
N ILE A 22 -5.89 -12.35 13.24
CA ILE A 22 -6.54 -12.71 14.51
C ILE A 22 -7.82 -13.52 14.25
N ALA A 23 -8.66 -13.08 13.30
CA ALA A 23 -9.88 -13.80 12.91
C ALA A 23 -9.61 -15.21 12.35
N LYS A 24 -8.39 -15.48 11.86
CA LYS A 24 -7.93 -16.80 11.41
C LYS A 24 -7.22 -17.61 12.51
N GLY A 25 -7.21 -17.11 13.74
CA GLY A 25 -6.63 -17.81 14.92
C GLY A 25 -5.12 -17.64 15.08
N ILE A 26 -4.50 -16.69 14.36
CA ILE A 26 -3.08 -16.37 14.53
C ILE A 26 -2.92 -15.47 15.76
N GLU A 27 -1.93 -15.76 16.60
CA GLU A 27 -1.55 -14.90 17.70
C GLU A 27 -0.73 -13.70 17.17
N VAL A 28 -1.33 -12.51 17.16
CA VAL A 28 -0.68 -11.29 16.65
C VAL A 28 -0.21 -10.41 17.78
N HIS A 29 1.11 -10.13 17.80
CA HIS A 29 1.74 -9.16 18.67
C HIS A 29 2.04 -7.90 17.84
N GLY A 30 1.60 -6.74 18.31
CA GLY A 30 1.69 -5.50 17.54
C GLY A 30 2.50 -4.40 18.20
N TYR A 31 3.17 -3.59 17.39
CA TYR A 31 3.85 -2.40 17.86
C TYR A 31 3.52 -1.17 16.98
N ARG A 32 3.22 -0.07 17.65
CA ARG A 32 3.17 1.30 17.08
C ARG A 32 3.50 2.32 18.15
N ARG A 33 3.92 3.51 17.73
CA ARG A 33 4.30 4.64 18.63
C ARG A 33 3.12 5.34 19.32
N SER A 34 1.88 5.08 18.89
CA SER A 34 0.66 5.69 19.43
C SER A 34 -0.28 4.65 20.02
N ALA A 35 -1.43 5.07 20.55
CA ALA A 35 -2.42 4.19 21.16
C ALA A 35 -2.81 2.99 20.28
N MET A 36 -3.05 1.85 20.92
CA MET A 36 -3.35 0.57 20.27
C MET A 36 -4.72 0.00 20.67
N ASP A 37 -5.64 0.85 21.14
CA ASP A 37 -6.93 0.40 21.71
C ASP A 37 -7.74 -0.44 20.72
N ALA A 38 -7.82 0.01 19.45
CA ALA A 38 -8.52 -0.74 18.41
C ALA A 38 -7.84 -2.10 18.10
N PHE A 39 -6.51 -2.19 18.19
CA PHE A 39 -5.76 -3.43 18.02
C PHE A 39 -6.03 -4.40 19.17
N VAL A 40 -6.01 -3.90 20.40
CA VAL A 40 -6.30 -4.68 21.60
C VAL A 40 -7.74 -5.17 21.59
N ALA A 41 -8.69 -4.28 21.24
CA ALA A 41 -10.12 -4.65 21.13
C ALA A 41 -10.36 -5.74 20.07
N ALA A 42 -9.54 -5.81 19.03
CA ALA A 42 -9.58 -6.88 18.04
C ALA A 42 -8.91 -8.20 18.53
N GLY A 43 -8.36 -8.24 19.74
CA GLY A 43 -7.67 -9.41 20.31
C GLY A 43 -6.17 -9.44 20.08
N GLY A 44 -5.58 -8.36 19.60
CA GLY A 44 -4.13 -8.22 19.42
C GLY A 44 -3.41 -8.00 20.75
N LYS A 45 -2.16 -8.43 20.83
CA LYS A 45 -1.31 -8.29 22.01
C LYS A 45 -0.27 -7.19 21.79
N PRO A 46 -0.31 -6.08 22.56
CA PRO A 46 0.70 -5.03 22.46
C PRO A 46 2.10 -5.53 22.83
N ALA A 47 3.11 -5.15 22.03
CA ALA A 47 4.52 -5.36 22.36
C ALA A 47 5.15 -4.06 22.88
N ALA A 48 6.06 -4.16 23.82
CA ALA A 48 6.73 -3.01 24.41
C ALA A 48 7.71 -2.33 23.44
N SER A 49 8.28 -3.09 22.49
CA SER A 49 9.23 -2.58 21.49
C SER A 49 9.29 -3.52 20.28
N PRO A 50 9.86 -3.06 19.14
CA PRO A 50 10.19 -3.95 18.03
C PRO A 50 11.13 -5.10 18.44
N LYS A 51 12.07 -4.85 19.34
CA LYS A 51 12.98 -5.88 19.90
C LYS A 51 12.20 -7.02 20.55
N ALA A 52 11.19 -6.71 21.37
CA ALA A 52 10.35 -7.72 22.02
C ALA A 52 9.61 -8.61 20.98
N LEU A 53 9.25 -8.07 19.81
CA LEU A 53 8.71 -8.86 18.71
C LEU A 53 9.78 -9.79 18.11
N GLY A 54 11.00 -9.29 17.91
CA GLY A 54 12.11 -10.09 17.45
C GLY A 54 12.45 -11.25 18.42
N GLU A 55 12.32 -11.04 19.72
CA GLU A 55 12.59 -12.06 20.76
C GLU A 55 11.51 -13.15 20.82
N SER A 56 10.24 -12.80 20.62
CA SER A 56 9.10 -13.67 20.96
C SER A 56 8.29 -14.19 19.78
N CYS A 57 8.38 -13.59 18.58
CA CYS A 57 7.56 -13.96 17.43
C CYS A 57 8.30 -14.91 16.49
N ASP A 58 7.56 -15.74 15.75
CA ASP A 58 8.10 -16.69 14.77
C ASP A 58 8.41 -16.00 13.43
N ILE A 59 7.74 -14.89 13.15
CA ILE A 59 7.90 -14.03 11.97
C ILE A 59 7.53 -12.60 12.34
N VAL A 60 8.20 -11.61 11.76
CA VAL A 60 7.87 -10.18 11.95
C VAL A 60 7.51 -9.54 10.63
N CYS A 61 6.37 -8.85 10.59
CA CYS A 61 5.89 -8.10 9.44
C CYS A 61 5.98 -6.60 9.71
N THR A 62 6.40 -5.82 8.71
CA THR A 62 6.43 -4.35 8.74
C THR A 62 5.50 -3.77 7.68
N VAL A 63 4.78 -2.70 8.01
CA VAL A 63 3.98 -1.91 7.05
C VAL A 63 4.04 -0.44 7.44
N LEU A 64 5.03 0.25 6.89
CA LEU A 64 5.48 1.57 7.34
C LEU A 64 5.56 2.56 6.18
N PRO A 65 5.47 3.87 6.44
CA PRO A 65 5.36 4.87 5.39
C PRO A 65 6.68 5.26 4.72
N SER A 66 7.83 4.96 5.35
CA SER A 66 9.15 5.40 4.86
C SER A 66 10.26 4.40 5.16
N GLU A 67 11.36 4.49 4.40
CA GLU A 67 12.61 3.78 4.67
C GLU A 67 13.11 4.05 6.08
N HIS A 68 13.14 5.33 6.47
CA HIS A 68 13.58 5.75 7.81
C HIS A 68 12.81 5.03 8.93
N ASP A 69 11.47 4.90 8.79
CA ASP A 69 10.66 4.19 9.77
C ASP A 69 10.98 2.69 9.78
N VAL A 70 11.21 2.07 8.60
CA VAL A 70 11.60 0.66 8.51
C VAL A 70 12.97 0.44 9.13
N GLU A 71 13.95 1.28 8.81
CA GLU A 71 15.29 1.20 9.42
C GLU A 71 15.25 1.38 10.93
N ALA A 72 14.51 2.36 11.43
CA ALA A 72 14.41 2.61 12.88
C ALA A 72 13.85 1.40 13.63
N VAL A 73 12.84 0.72 13.10
CA VAL A 73 12.23 -0.44 13.77
C VAL A 73 13.04 -1.73 13.58
N LEU A 74 13.84 -1.84 12.53
CA LEU A 74 14.68 -3.02 12.30
C LEU A 74 16.05 -2.89 13.00
N PHE A 75 16.73 -1.74 12.84
CA PHE A 75 18.14 -1.57 13.22
C PHE A 75 18.36 -0.67 14.44
N GLY A 76 17.35 0.05 14.92
CA GLY A 76 17.44 0.91 16.09
C GLY A 76 17.87 0.12 17.36
N GLU A 77 18.26 0.81 18.42
CA GLU A 77 18.67 0.22 19.71
C GLU A 77 17.64 -0.78 20.26
N ASN A 78 16.34 -0.48 20.09
CA ASN A 78 15.23 -1.35 20.43
C ASN A 78 14.55 -1.96 19.18
N GLY A 79 15.29 -2.08 18.08
CA GLY A 79 14.84 -2.67 16.84
C GLY A 79 14.74 -4.19 16.87
N VAL A 80 14.08 -4.76 15.88
CA VAL A 80 13.86 -6.22 15.76
C VAL A 80 15.18 -7.00 15.84
N LEU A 81 16.22 -6.53 15.15
CA LEU A 81 17.52 -7.22 15.07
C LEU A 81 18.34 -7.09 16.35
N ALA A 82 18.02 -6.13 17.23
CA ALA A 82 18.61 -6.05 18.58
C ALA A 82 18.21 -7.23 19.48
N SER A 83 17.24 -8.06 19.06
CA SER A 83 16.93 -9.36 19.71
C SER A 83 18.07 -10.37 19.63
N GLY A 84 18.99 -10.22 18.68
CA GLY A 84 20.10 -11.14 18.44
C GLY A 84 19.69 -12.49 17.82
N ARG A 85 18.39 -12.71 17.56
CA ARG A 85 17.92 -13.95 16.91
C ARG A 85 18.46 -14.06 15.50
N LYS A 86 18.78 -15.30 15.12
CA LYS A 86 19.16 -15.67 13.76
C LYS A 86 18.03 -16.46 13.10
N GLY A 87 17.98 -16.42 11.78
CA GLY A 87 16.97 -17.14 11.00
C GLY A 87 15.54 -16.60 11.19
N LEU A 88 15.37 -15.40 11.78
CA LEU A 88 14.06 -14.78 11.91
C LEU A 88 13.60 -14.27 10.54
N PRO A 89 12.47 -14.76 10.00
CA PRO A 89 11.89 -14.21 8.79
C PRO A 89 11.24 -12.84 9.07
N ILE A 90 11.56 -11.87 8.23
CA ILE A 90 11.00 -10.53 8.24
C ILE A 90 10.29 -10.31 6.91
N VAL A 91 9.04 -9.85 6.94
CA VAL A 91 8.22 -9.57 5.76
C VAL A 91 7.92 -8.08 5.70
N ASP A 92 8.50 -7.36 4.74
CA ASP A 92 8.21 -5.95 4.55
C ASP A 92 7.08 -5.75 3.53
N LEU A 93 5.94 -5.24 4.03
CA LEU A 93 4.74 -4.92 3.25
C LEU A 93 4.71 -3.46 2.78
N SER A 94 5.75 -2.69 3.07
CA SER A 94 5.85 -1.27 2.75
C SER A 94 6.14 -1.05 1.25
N THR A 95 5.73 0.09 0.72
CA THR A 95 6.11 0.55 -0.63
C THR A 95 7.29 1.50 -0.49
N LEU A 96 8.48 1.04 -0.85
CA LEU A 96 9.75 1.79 -0.77
C LEU A 96 10.50 1.69 -2.11
N PRO A 97 11.44 2.61 -2.40
CA PRO A 97 12.36 2.47 -3.52
C PRO A 97 13.13 1.14 -3.49
N ILE A 98 13.41 0.58 -4.66
CA ILE A 98 14.13 -0.70 -4.78
C ILE A 98 15.53 -0.63 -4.15
N PRO A 99 16.35 0.43 -4.40
CA PRO A 99 17.66 0.54 -3.77
C PRO A 99 17.62 0.54 -2.24
N ASP A 100 16.60 1.18 -1.65
CA ASP A 100 16.42 1.21 -0.18
C ASP A 100 16.11 -0.18 0.36
N LYS A 101 15.23 -0.92 -0.32
CA LYS A 101 14.92 -2.32 0.04
C LYS A 101 16.12 -3.23 -0.08
N ASP A 102 16.96 -3.06 -1.11
CA ASP A 102 18.21 -3.81 -1.27
C ASP A 102 19.20 -3.50 -0.16
N SER A 103 19.32 -2.23 0.25
CA SER A 103 20.13 -1.79 1.40
C SER A 103 19.65 -2.42 2.70
N ILE A 104 18.34 -2.34 2.97
CA ILE A 104 17.72 -2.95 4.16
C ILE A 104 17.94 -4.46 4.16
N ARG A 105 17.75 -5.13 3.03
CA ARG A 105 17.99 -6.57 2.86
C ARG A 105 19.41 -6.95 3.24
N ALA A 106 20.41 -6.26 2.68
CA ALA A 106 21.82 -6.55 2.97
C ALA A 106 22.12 -6.47 4.46
N LYS A 107 21.58 -5.47 5.18
CA LYS A 107 21.74 -5.32 6.63
C LYS A 107 21.05 -6.44 7.41
N VAL A 108 19.84 -6.84 6.99
CA VAL A 108 19.09 -7.95 7.63
C VAL A 108 19.81 -9.29 7.45
N GLU A 109 20.31 -9.57 6.24
CA GLU A 109 21.08 -10.78 5.94
C GLU A 109 22.42 -10.82 6.69
N ALA A 110 23.12 -9.68 6.81
CA ALA A 110 24.34 -9.56 7.63
C ALA A 110 24.07 -9.85 9.12
N ALA A 111 22.87 -9.54 9.60
CA ALA A 111 22.43 -9.91 10.94
C ALA A 111 22.01 -11.39 11.07
N GLY A 112 22.07 -12.17 10.01
CA GLY A 112 21.69 -13.59 9.96
C GLY A 112 20.17 -13.85 9.97
N CYS A 113 19.39 -12.89 9.50
CA CYS A 113 17.94 -12.98 9.30
C CYS A 113 17.60 -12.99 7.81
N GLU A 114 16.33 -13.21 7.44
CA GLU A 114 15.87 -13.18 6.06
C GLU A 114 14.81 -12.10 5.87
N LEU A 115 14.93 -11.28 4.82
CA LEU A 115 13.94 -10.28 4.44
C LEU A 115 13.18 -10.73 3.19
N MET A 116 11.85 -10.65 3.25
CA MET A 116 10.97 -10.76 2.09
C MET A 116 10.43 -9.37 1.69
N ASP A 117 10.46 -9.09 0.41
CA ASP A 117 9.79 -7.94 -0.20
C ASP A 117 8.37 -8.34 -0.59
N SER A 118 7.37 -7.78 0.09
CA SER A 118 5.99 -8.26 -0.03
C SER A 118 4.96 -7.12 0.01
N PRO A 119 5.10 -6.06 -0.82
CA PRO A 119 4.20 -4.92 -0.75
C PRO A 119 2.75 -5.32 -1.00
N ILE A 120 1.83 -4.59 -0.34
CA ILE A 120 0.39 -4.83 -0.47
C ILE A 120 -0.25 -3.82 -1.42
N SER A 121 -1.19 -4.29 -2.24
CA SER A 121 -2.03 -3.48 -3.12
C SER A 121 -3.49 -3.55 -2.67
N GLY A 122 -4.10 -2.40 -2.44
CA GLY A 122 -5.49 -2.25 -2.01
C GLY A 122 -5.66 -1.09 -1.05
N VAL A 123 -6.85 -0.51 -1.05
CA VAL A 123 -7.27 0.48 -0.04
C VAL A 123 -7.65 -0.23 1.28
N PRO A 124 -7.69 0.48 2.43
CA PRO A 124 -7.93 -0.14 3.74
C PRO A 124 -9.17 -1.05 3.78
N GLN A 125 -10.26 -0.66 3.13
CA GLN A 125 -11.49 -1.47 3.06
C GLN A 125 -11.28 -2.79 2.28
N MET A 126 -10.50 -2.76 1.20
CA MET A 126 -10.16 -4.00 0.46
C MET A 126 -9.34 -4.93 1.34
N VAL A 127 -8.39 -4.39 2.10
CA VAL A 127 -7.57 -5.18 3.03
C VAL A 127 -8.44 -5.78 4.13
N ALA A 128 -9.35 -4.99 4.73
CA ALA A 128 -10.28 -5.47 5.75
C ALA A 128 -11.19 -6.61 5.24
N ASN A 129 -11.58 -6.55 3.97
CA ASN A 129 -12.39 -7.58 3.31
C ASN A 129 -11.54 -8.72 2.72
N ARG A 130 -10.24 -8.82 3.05
CA ARG A 130 -9.30 -9.82 2.55
C ARG A 130 -9.12 -9.81 1.01
N ALA A 131 -9.54 -8.72 0.36
CA ALA A 131 -9.43 -8.50 -1.09
C ALA A 131 -8.17 -7.73 -1.52
N GLY A 132 -7.33 -7.31 -0.58
CA GLY A 132 -5.99 -6.77 -0.86
C GLY A 132 -5.11 -7.84 -1.50
N ILE A 133 -4.11 -7.42 -2.29
CA ILE A 133 -3.18 -8.33 -2.97
C ILE A 133 -1.79 -8.14 -2.38
N ILE A 134 -1.15 -9.22 -1.94
CA ILE A 134 0.25 -9.22 -1.50
C ILE A 134 1.13 -9.74 -2.64
N PHE A 135 2.14 -8.96 -3.02
CA PHE A 135 3.15 -9.27 -4.03
C PHE A 135 4.41 -9.80 -3.35
N ALA A 136 4.39 -11.06 -2.90
CA ALA A 136 5.49 -11.64 -2.14
C ALA A 136 6.67 -12.01 -3.03
N SER A 137 7.88 -11.61 -2.65
CA SER A 137 9.13 -11.98 -3.34
C SER A 137 10.29 -12.13 -2.37
N GLY A 138 11.31 -12.92 -2.76
CA GLY A 138 12.44 -13.29 -1.93
C GLY A 138 12.56 -14.80 -1.74
N SER A 139 12.88 -15.26 -0.54
CA SER A 139 13.06 -16.69 -0.23
C SER A 139 11.74 -17.47 -0.39
N LYS A 140 11.70 -18.39 -1.38
CA LYS A 140 10.54 -19.26 -1.56
C LYS A 140 10.32 -20.18 -0.35
N ALA A 141 11.39 -20.61 0.28
CA ALA A 141 11.30 -21.45 1.47
C ALA A 141 10.62 -20.71 2.63
N VAL A 142 10.95 -19.41 2.83
CA VAL A 142 10.29 -18.56 3.84
C VAL A 142 8.82 -18.34 3.48
N PHE A 143 8.50 -18.08 2.20
CA PHE A 143 7.12 -17.92 1.77
C PHE A 143 6.29 -19.18 2.05
N ASP A 144 6.77 -20.36 1.60
CA ASP A 144 6.07 -21.61 1.76
C ASP A 144 5.91 -22.01 3.25
N ALA A 145 6.96 -21.80 4.06
CA ALA A 145 6.93 -22.07 5.50
C ALA A 145 5.96 -21.14 6.27
N ASN A 146 5.62 -19.98 5.71
CA ASN A 146 4.73 -19.00 6.33
C ASN A 146 3.45 -18.74 5.52
N LYS A 147 3.11 -19.68 4.63
CA LYS A 147 1.92 -19.55 3.77
C LYS A 147 0.64 -19.35 4.57
N ASP A 148 0.51 -19.99 5.72
CA ASP A 148 -0.59 -19.81 6.67
C ASP A 148 -0.74 -18.36 7.14
N VAL A 149 0.36 -17.64 7.34
CA VAL A 149 0.36 -16.22 7.72
C VAL A 149 -0.09 -15.34 6.54
N PHE A 150 0.43 -15.58 5.34
CA PHE A 150 0.00 -14.86 4.15
C PHE A 150 -1.48 -15.10 3.84
N ASP A 151 -1.94 -16.36 3.91
CA ASP A 151 -3.34 -16.75 3.70
C ASP A 151 -4.26 -16.18 4.80
N ALA A 152 -3.74 -15.89 6.00
CA ALA A 152 -4.50 -15.21 7.02
C ALA A 152 -4.62 -13.70 6.77
N MET A 153 -3.62 -13.08 6.18
CA MET A 153 -3.65 -11.65 5.81
C MET A 153 -4.65 -11.36 4.69
N THR A 154 -4.65 -12.20 3.63
CA THR A 154 -5.43 -11.98 2.41
C THR A 154 -5.74 -13.30 1.69
N ASP A 155 -6.78 -13.29 0.84
CA ASP A 155 -7.09 -14.41 -0.05
C ASP A 155 -6.22 -14.41 -1.32
N LYS A 156 -5.37 -13.38 -1.52
CA LYS A 156 -4.61 -13.13 -2.75
C LYS A 156 -3.15 -12.79 -2.44
N ALA A 157 -2.37 -13.75 -1.95
CA ALA A 157 -0.93 -13.63 -1.83
C ALA A 157 -0.25 -14.39 -2.98
N PHE A 158 0.51 -13.69 -3.81
CA PHE A 158 1.23 -14.26 -4.95
C PHE A 158 2.73 -14.25 -4.69
N TYR A 159 3.38 -15.41 -4.83
CA TYR A 159 4.83 -15.48 -4.86
C TYR A 159 5.34 -15.15 -6.26
N LEU A 160 6.21 -14.15 -6.37
CA LEU A 160 6.66 -13.56 -7.63
C LEU A 160 8.14 -13.82 -7.97
N GLY A 161 8.83 -14.63 -7.16
CA GLY A 161 10.22 -14.98 -7.42
C GLY A 161 11.23 -14.21 -6.58
N GLU A 162 12.31 -13.76 -7.19
CA GLU A 162 13.45 -13.12 -6.53
C GLU A 162 13.07 -11.84 -5.79
N PHE A 163 13.83 -11.51 -4.73
CA PHE A 163 13.66 -10.27 -3.95
C PHE A 163 13.61 -9.03 -4.86
N GLY A 164 12.73 -8.10 -4.54
CA GLY A 164 12.49 -6.88 -5.31
C GLY A 164 11.44 -7.05 -6.43
N THR A 165 11.08 -8.27 -6.83
CA THR A 165 10.03 -8.49 -7.85
C THR A 165 8.66 -8.05 -7.34
N GLY A 166 8.39 -8.17 -6.03
CA GLY A 166 7.18 -7.67 -5.40
C GLY A 166 7.04 -6.15 -5.55
N THR A 167 8.09 -5.41 -5.23
CA THR A 167 8.12 -3.95 -5.39
C THR A 167 8.01 -3.54 -6.86
N LYS A 168 8.69 -4.22 -7.79
CA LYS A 168 8.54 -3.97 -9.24
C LYS A 168 7.09 -4.15 -9.69
N MET A 169 6.43 -5.23 -9.25
CA MET A 169 5.01 -5.47 -9.55
C MET A 169 4.11 -4.39 -8.93
N LYS A 170 4.42 -3.95 -7.71
CA LYS A 170 3.70 -2.86 -7.05
C LYS A 170 3.83 -1.54 -7.82
N PHE A 171 5.00 -1.22 -8.35
CA PHE A 171 5.21 -0.01 -9.16
C PHE A 171 4.41 -0.06 -10.46
N VAL A 172 4.42 -1.20 -11.16
CA VAL A 172 3.59 -1.40 -12.37
C VAL A 172 2.11 -1.27 -12.04
N ALA A 173 1.65 -1.89 -10.96
CA ALA A 173 0.25 -1.78 -10.54
C ALA A 173 -0.15 -0.35 -10.18
N ASN A 174 0.71 0.38 -9.43
CA ASN A 174 0.41 1.75 -9.02
C ASN A 174 0.54 2.76 -10.18
N THR A 175 1.38 2.49 -11.19
CA THR A 175 1.38 3.22 -12.46
C THR A 175 -0.01 3.16 -13.11
N LEU A 176 -0.60 1.97 -13.22
CA LEU A 176 -1.96 1.81 -13.74
C LEU A 176 -3.00 2.53 -12.86
N VAL A 177 -2.88 2.46 -11.53
CA VAL A 177 -3.78 3.16 -10.60
C VAL A 177 -3.75 4.66 -10.87
N SER A 178 -2.57 5.27 -10.95
CA SER A 178 -2.38 6.71 -11.16
C SER A 178 -3.01 7.17 -12.48
N ILE A 179 -2.71 6.46 -13.56
CA ILE A 179 -3.21 6.77 -14.91
C ILE A 179 -4.72 6.56 -14.99
N HIS A 180 -5.24 5.47 -14.46
CA HIS A 180 -6.67 5.16 -14.52
C HIS A 180 -7.53 6.17 -13.75
N ILE A 181 -7.05 6.70 -12.63
CA ILE A 181 -7.78 7.71 -11.86
C ILE A 181 -7.82 9.03 -12.64
N LEU A 182 -6.69 9.48 -13.21
CA LEU A 182 -6.65 10.69 -14.01
C LEU A 182 -7.48 10.55 -15.30
N ALA A 183 -7.36 9.42 -15.99
CA ALA A 183 -8.16 9.13 -17.19
C ALA A 183 -9.67 9.12 -16.89
N ALA A 184 -10.08 8.59 -15.73
CA ALA A 184 -11.46 8.66 -15.28
C ALA A 184 -11.91 10.12 -15.05
N ALA A 185 -11.09 10.92 -14.40
CA ALA A 185 -11.39 12.33 -14.15
C ALA A 185 -11.53 13.12 -15.46
N GLU A 186 -10.63 12.93 -16.42
CA GLU A 186 -10.66 13.58 -17.73
C GLU A 186 -11.90 13.16 -18.54
N ALA A 187 -12.18 11.86 -18.62
CA ALA A 187 -13.36 11.36 -19.34
C ALA A 187 -14.68 11.86 -18.75
N LEU A 188 -14.78 11.89 -17.40
CA LEU A 188 -15.97 12.39 -16.73
C LEU A 188 -16.14 13.91 -16.92
N ALA A 189 -15.07 14.69 -16.85
CA ALA A 189 -15.10 16.12 -17.14
C ALA A 189 -15.56 16.40 -18.59
N LEU A 190 -15.05 15.64 -19.56
CA LEU A 190 -15.50 15.71 -20.95
C LEU A 190 -16.99 15.43 -21.07
N GLY A 191 -17.49 14.38 -20.41
CA GLY A 191 -18.90 14.00 -20.43
C GLY A 191 -19.81 15.09 -19.84
N VAL A 192 -19.42 15.66 -18.68
CA VAL A 192 -20.14 16.78 -18.05
C VAL A 192 -20.17 17.99 -19.00
N LYS A 193 -19.07 18.32 -19.65
CA LYS A 193 -18.98 19.44 -20.62
C LYS A 193 -19.81 19.18 -21.85
N ALA A 194 -19.99 17.92 -22.24
CA ALA A 194 -20.89 17.51 -23.34
C ALA A 194 -22.38 17.49 -22.94
N GLY A 195 -22.72 17.80 -21.70
CA GLY A 195 -24.09 17.82 -21.18
C GLY A 195 -24.65 16.46 -20.79
N LEU A 196 -23.80 15.44 -20.58
CA LEU A 196 -24.26 14.14 -20.12
C LEU A 196 -24.62 14.18 -18.63
N ASP A 197 -25.64 13.43 -18.28
CA ASP A 197 -26.03 13.25 -16.86
C ASP A 197 -24.97 12.47 -16.09
N ARG A 198 -24.62 12.94 -14.90
CA ARG A 198 -23.53 12.42 -14.07
C ARG A 198 -23.77 11.00 -13.59
N ASP A 199 -24.97 10.74 -13.07
CA ASP A 199 -25.32 9.42 -12.54
C ASP A 199 -25.43 8.40 -13.67
N LEU A 200 -25.98 8.84 -14.81
CA LEU A 200 -26.08 8.01 -16.00
C LEU A 200 -24.69 7.63 -16.54
N MET A 201 -23.72 8.56 -16.56
CA MET A 201 -22.35 8.27 -16.98
C MET A 201 -21.73 7.18 -16.08
N VAL A 202 -21.81 7.32 -14.77
CA VAL A 202 -21.28 6.32 -13.82
C VAL A 202 -21.95 4.97 -14.05
N LYS A 203 -23.28 4.94 -14.14
CA LYS A 203 -24.07 3.72 -14.32
C LYS A 203 -23.74 2.98 -15.63
N VAL A 204 -23.59 3.71 -16.73
CA VAL A 204 -23.38 3.11 -18.07
C VAL A 204 -21.92 2.77 -18.31
N LEU A 205 -20.99 3.62 -17.86
CA LEU A 205 -19.57 3.39 -18.09
C LEU A 205 -18.97 2.32 -17.18
N SER A 206 -19.49 2.13 -15.95
CA SER A 206 -18.97 1.11 -15.02
C SER A 206 -18.95 -0.31 -15.60
N PRO A 207 -19.96 -0.81 -16.32
CA PRO A 207 -19.91 -2.13 -16.95
C PRO A 207 -19.31 -2.10 -18.37
N SER A 208 -18.93 -0.93 -18.91
CA SER A 208 -18.42 -0.81 -20.28
C SER A 208 -16.97 -1.22 -20.44
N ALA A 209 -16.51 -1.39 -21.68
CA ALA A 209 -15.11 -1.65 -22.01
C ALA A 209 -14.16 -0.50 -21.63
N GLY A 210 -14.67 0.72 -21.45
CA GLY A 210 -13.90 1.88 -20.99
C GLY A 210 -13.70 1.89 -19.46
N SER A 211 -14.23 0.91 -18.74
CA SER A 211 -14.13 0.85 -17.27
C SER A 211 -12.77 0.35 -16.78
N SER A 212 -12.47 0.69 -15.55
CA SER A 212 -11.41 0.08 -14.73
C SER A 212 -11.89 -0.04 -13.30
N LEU A 213 -11.21 -0.83 -12.46
CA LEU A 213 -11.53 -0.88 -11.04
C LEU A 213 -11.43 0.52 -10.39
N GLN A 214 -10.46 1.34 -10.81
CA GLN A 214 -10.32 2.71 -10.33
C GLN A 214 -11.49 3.59 -10.77
N PHE A 215 -11.95 3.45 -12.01
CA PHE A 215 -13.18 4.12 -12.48
C PHE A 215 -14.38 3.73 -11.60
N GLN A 216 -14.61 2.43 -11.41
CA GLN A 216 -15.78 1.95 -10.64
C GLN A 216 -15.79 2.48 -9.19
N VAL A 217 -14.62 2.58 -8.56
CA VAL A 217 -14.50 3.07 -7.18
C VAL A 217 -14.54 4.60 -7.10
N ARG A 218 -13.90 5.31 -8.04
CA ARG A 218 -13.69 6.76 -7.95
C ARG A 218 -14.70 7.60 -8.70
N ALA A 219 -15.28 7.10 -9.79
CA ALA A 219 -16.23 7.88 -10.58
C ALA A 219 -17.47 8.33 -9.76
N PRO A 220 -18.06 7.49 -8.89
CA PRO A 220 -19.14 7.95 -8.00
C PRO A 220 -18.68 9.08 -7.07
N LEU A 221 -17.47 8.98 -6.50
CA LEU A 221 -16.91 10.00 -5.61
C LEU A 221 -16.67 11.32 -6.36
N MET A 222 -16.13 11.25 -7.57
CA MET A 222 -15.89 12.39 -8.45
C MET A 222 -17.20 13.11 -8.79
N MET A 223 -18.22 12.38 -9.24
CA MET A 223 -19.47 12.96 -9.71
C MET A 223 -20.30 13.54 -8.56
N ASN A 224 -20.22 12.96 -7.36
CA ASN A 224 -20.94 13.44 -6.18
C ASN A 224 -20.10 14.43 -5.32
N LYS A 225 -18.86 14.74 -5.71
CA LYS A 225 -17.91 15.55 -4.92
C LYS A 225 -17.74 15.03 -3.50
N GLN A 226 -17.75 13.74 -3.35
CA GLN A 226 -17.65 13.06 -2.06
C GLN A 226 -16.24 12.56 -1.83
N TYR A 227 -15.37 13.40 -1.28
CA TYR A 227 -13.96 13.08 -1.03
C TYR A 227 -13.68 12.65 0.42
N GLU A 228 -14.72 12.35 1.15
CA GLU A 228 -14.71 11.82 2.53
C GLU A 228 -15.72 10.65 2.66
N PRO A 229 -15.44 9.60 3.45
CA PRO A 229 -14.14 9.38 4.10
C PRO A 229 -13.02 9.10 3.09
N VAL A 230 -11.79 9.49 3.43
CA VAL A 230 -10.62 9.33 2.56
C VAL A 230 -10.24 7.84 2.50
N LEU A 231 -10.30 7.24 1.31
CA LEU A 231 -9.84 5.87 1.07
C LEU A 231 -8.33 5.83 0.79
N ALA A 232 -7.83 6.81 0.03
CA ALA A 232 -6.41 7.05 -0.19
C ALA A 232 -6.22 8.55 -0.44
N PRO A 233 -5.42 9.26 0.37
CA PRO A 233 -5.19 10.69 0.17
C PRO A 233 -4.36 10.95 -1.08
N THR A 234 -4.62 12.09 -1.73
CA THR A 234 -3.87 12.52 -2.92
C THR A 234 -2.37 12.65 -2.63
N SER A 235 -2.02 13.16 -1.44
CA SER A 235 -0.63 13.30 -0.98
C SER A 235 0.14 11.97 -0.97
N LEU A 236 -0.50 10.85 -0.65
CA LEU A 236 0.12 9.52 -0.70
C LEU A 236 0.53 9.15 -2.12
N MET A 237 -0.36 9.37 -3.10
CA MET A 237 -0.06 9.08 -4.50
C MET A 237 1.06 9.99 -5.03
N SER A 238 0.99 11.28 -4.68
CA SER A 238 2.02 12.27 -5.04
C SER A 238 3.41 11.90 -4.49
N LYS A 239 3.47 11.33 -3.29
CA LYS A 239 4.72 10.83 -2.69
C LYS A 239 5.29 9.62 -3.43
N ASP A 240 4.41 8.73 -3.90
CA ASP A 240 4.84 7.44 -4.46
C ASP A 240 5.21 7.53 -5.96
N ILE A 241 4.56 8.40 -6.74
CA ILE A 241 4.79 8.54 -8.19
C ILE A 241 6.26 8.81 -8.56
N PRO A 242 7.02 9.66 -7.87
CA PRO A 242 8.44 9.86 -8.19
C PRO A 242 9.27 8.57 -8.17
N GLN A 243 8.93 7.59 -7.32
CA GLN A 243 9.61 6.29 -7.28
C GLN A 243 9.30 5.46 -8.53
N PHE A 244 8.08 5.57 -9.08
CA PHE A 244 7.70 4.85 -10.31
C PHE A 244 8.35 5.46 -11.53
N LEU A 245 8.46 6.80 -11.58
CA LEU A 245 9.19 7.52 -12.63
C LEU A 245 10.69 7.18 -12.61
N GLN A 246 11.33 7.24 -11.46
CA GLN A 246 12.73 6.87 -11.31
C GLN A 246 12.98 5.42 -11.75
N PHE A 247 12.11 4.49 -11.34
CA PHE A 247 12.19 3.10 -11.79
C PHE A 247 12.07 2.94 -13.31
N ALA A 248 11.19 3.72 -13.95
CA ALA A 248 11.05 3.70 -15.40
C ALA A 248 12.30 4.29 -16.09
N ASP A 249 12.85 5.39 -15.56
CA ASP A 249 14.06 6.03 -16.06
C ASP A 249 15.28 5.13 -15.95
N ASP A 250 15.45 4.44 -14.82
CA ASP A 250 16.54 3.46 -14.59
C ASP A 250 16.51 2.31 -15.60
N LEU A 251 15.32 1.97 -16.11
CA LEU A 251 15.11 0.95 -17.14
C LEU A 251 15.19 1.51 -18.57
N GLY A 252 15.31 2.83 -18.75
CA GLY A 252 15.20 3.48 -20.05
C GLY A 252 13.83 3.29 -20.72
N CYS A 253 12.76 3.18 -19.93
CA CYS A 253 11.39 2.93 -20.39
C CYS A 253 10.56 4.22 -20.33
N PRO A 254 10.30 4.93 -21.44
CA PRO A 254 9.48 6.13 -21.45
C PRO A 254 8.04 5.85 -21.00
N THR A 255 7.55 6.66 -20.06
CA THR A 255 6.19 6.53 -19.48
C THR A 255 5.39 7.83 -19.62
N PRO A 256 5.02 8.27 -20.85
CA PRO A 256 4.41 9.59 -21.07
C PRO A 256 3.10 9.79 -20.31
N LEU A 257 2.25 8.78 -20.19
CA LEU A 257 1.00 8.89 -19.44
C LEU A 257 1.24 9.06 -17.93
N LEU A 258 2.26 8.40 -17.38
CA LEU A 258 2.63 8.56 -15.99
C LEU A 258 3.19 9.95 -15.69
N HIS A 259 3.96 10.54 -16.63
CA HIS A 259 4.45 11.91 -16.50
C HIS A 259 3.30 12.92 -16.44
N VAL A 260 2.32 12.80 -17.33
CA VAL A 260 1.11 13.64 -17.29
C VAL A 260 0.37 13.45 -15.95
N ALA A 261 0.21 12.22 -15.50
CA ALA A 261 -0.41 11.97 -14.20
C ALA A 261 0.38 12.62 -13.06
N ALA A 262 1.71 12.51 -13.07
CA ALA A 262 2.58 13.10 -12.06
C ALA A 262 2.41 14.62 -11.93
N GLU A 263 2.26 15.33 -13.06
CA GLU A 263 2.01 16.79 -13.06
C GLU A 263 0.73 17.14 -12.28
N TYR A 264 -0.37 16.44 -12.52
CA TYR A 264 -1.63 16.66 -11.81
C TYR A 264 -1.51 16.35 -10.32
N TYR A 265 -0.89 15.23 -9.96
CA TYR A 265 -0.72 14.87 -8.56
C TYR A 265 0.23 15.82 -7.81
N THR A 266 1.25 16.34 -8.47
CA THR A 266 2.14 17.36 -7.91
C THR A 266 1.40 18.69 -7.67
N ARG A 267 0.63 19.15 -8.66
CA ARG A 267 -0.20 20.36 -8.52
C ARG A 267 -1.21 20.22 -7.37
N ALA A 268 -1.75 19.04 -7.17
CA ALA A 268 -2.74 18.79 -6.12
C ALA A 268 -2.19 19.06 -4.71
N LEU A 269 -0.87 18.91 -4.48
CA LEU A 269 -0.24 19.18 -3.18
C LEU A 269 -0.37 20.64 -2.74
N GLU A 270 -0.48 21.58 -3.68
CA GLU A 270 -0.62 23.01 -3.44
C GLU A 270 -2.08 23.46 -3.29
N THR A 271 -3.00 22.51 -3.20
CA THR A 271 -4.45 22.77 -3.17
C THR A 271 -5.09 22.17 -1.91
N PRO A 272 -6.34 22.56 -1.58
CA PRO A 272 -7.11 21.93 -0.50
C PRO A 272 -7.35 20.41 -0.69
N TRP A 273 -7.05 19.88 -1.86
CA TRP A 273 -7.28 18.50 -2.23
C TRP A 273 -6.15 17.54 -1.82
N ALA A 274 -5.03 18.06 -1.35
CA ALA A 274 -3.85 17.25 -0.96
C ALA A 274 -4.20 16.10 0.00
N GLU A 275 -4.96 16.40 1.05
CA GLU A 275 -5.34 15.43 2.08
C GLU A 275 -6.75 14.82 1.86
N LYS A 276 -7.42 15.17 0.76
CA LYS A 276 -8.68 14.54 0.36
C LYS A 276 -8.44 13.26 -0.43
N ASP A 277 -9.50 12.47 -0.58
CA ASP A 277 -9.44 11.28 -1.43
C ASP A 277 -8.94 11.62 -2.83
N VAL A 278 -8.11 10.77 -3.39
CA VAL A 278 -7.50 10.95 -4.71
C VAL A 278 -8.51 11.17 -5.84
N ALA A 279 -9.79 10.84 -5.63
CA ALA A 279 -10.87 11.21 -6.55
C ALA A 279 -11.00 12.73 -6.73
N SER A 280 -10.52 13.54 -5.77
CA SER A 280 -10.53 14.99 -5.86
C SER A 280 -9.66 15.56 -6.99
N ILE A 281 -8.81 14.74 -7.63
CA ILE A 281 -8.01 15.15 -8.80
C ILE A 281 -8.89 15.70 -9.95
N ILE A 282 -10.17 15.31 -10.00
CA ILE A 282 -11.12 15.83 -10.99
C ILE A 282 -11.35 17.33 -10.84
N GLU A 283 -11.18 17.91 -9.65
CA GLU A 283 -11.34 19.35 -9.43
C GLU A 283 -10.27 20.15 -10.20
N LEU A 284 -9.03 19.62 -10.29
CA LEU A 284 -7.97 20.22 -11.11
C LEU A 284 -8.27 20.09 -12.59
N VAL A 285 -8.79 18.94 -13.02
CA VAL A 285 -9.22 18.74 -14.40
C VAL A 285 -10.36 19.68 -14.76
N ALA A 286 -11.30 19.92 -13.85
CA ALA A 286 -12.39 20.86 -14.05
C ALA A 286 -11.90 22.33 -14.12
N GLU A 287 -10.92 22.69 -13.30
CA GLU A 287 -10.27 23.99 -13.32
C GLU A 287 -9.60 24.27 -14.68
N ASP A 288 -8.79 23.33 -15.17
CA ASP A 288 -8.13 23.42 -16.47
C ASP A 288 -9.14 23.57 -17.62
N ASN A 289 -10.29 22.93 -17.49
CA ASN A 289 -11.40 23.01 -18.45
C ASN A 289 -12.32 24.23 -18.25
N LYS A 290 -12.03 25.11 -17.27
CA LYS A 290 -12.85 26.28 -16.90
C LYS A 290 -14.33 25.93 -16.73
N MET A 291 -14.59 24.82 -16.05
CA MET A 291 -15.94 24.30 -15.79
C MET A 291 -16.20 24.11 -14.31
N LYS A 292 -17.47 24.10 -13.91
CA LYS A 292 -17.90 23.67 -12.58
C LYS A 292 -18.44 22.25 -12.67
N LEU A 293 -17.94 21.39 -11.79
CA LEU A 293 -18.50 20.06 -11.60
C LEU A 293 -19.81 20.15 -10.81
#